data_05dd3362abe48a724d6e58f16ae33369
#
_entry.id   05dd3362abe48a724d6e58f16ae33369
#
_cell.length_a   1.000
_cell.length_b   1.000
_cell.length_c   1.000
_cell.angle_alpha   90.00
_cell.angle_beta   90.00
_cell.angle_gamma   90.00
#
_symmetry.space_group_name_H-M   'P 1'
#
loop_
_entity.id
_entity.type
_entity.pdbx_description
1 polymer ?
#
loop_
_entity_poly.entity_id
_entity_poly.type
_entity_poly.pdbx_seq_one_letter_code
_entity_poly.pdbx_strand_id
1 'polypeptide(L)'
;MAYYALVGTAGIRRSRTPRLGRPVGISPSVTAVGGVVLLLPDGEAVSGRGPSARAHAAALSLGRRLARAGHTEGLVAHVVHYRGRGWNGADAQPAADASWAVTEAVRRYGDVPICLVGHGMGARAALRAAEDPAVDAVLALAPWLPDQDVAAEPEPVRHLLGRRVLIVHGTNDARTDPELSYRLAERAKKSNRDVCRFEVHSDGHALRQYRDEVHALAADFVLGSLFARPYARPVADALAAPPPLGLRMPLAAGFGSAPGR
;
A
#
# COMPACT_ATOMS: atom_id res chain seq x y z
N MET A 1 17.70 -34.43 -48.63
CA MET A 1 17.40 -33.01 -48.37
C MET A 1 17.14 -32.86 -46.90
N ALA A 2 18.08 -32.27 -46.17
CA ALA A 2 18.00 -32.11 -44.72
C ALA A 2 17.42 -30.72 -44.39
N TYR A 3 16.28 -30.69 -43.66
CA TYR A 3 15.71 -29.48 -43.11
C TYR A 3 16.40 -29.17 -41.78
N TYR A 4 17.25 -28.17 -41.75
CA TYR A 4 17.78 -27.58 -40.53
C TYR A 4 16.71 -26.69 -39.94
N ALA A 5 16.11 -27.11 -38.83
CA ALA A 5 15.28 -26.24 -37.99
C ALA A 5 16.16 -25.25 -37.26
N LEU A 6 15.99 -23.96 -37.55
CA LEU A 6 16.56 -22.86 -36.80
C LEU A 6 15.86 -22.80 -35.43
N VAL A 7 16.56 -23.35 -34.42
CA VAL A 7 16.19 -23.09 -33.00
C VAL A 7 16.63 -21.66 -32.69
N GLY A 8 15.67 -20.76 -32.71
CA GLY A 8 15.87 -19.39 -32.27
C GLY A 8 16.34 -19.37 -30.81
N THR A 9 17.53 -18.88 -30.55
CA THR A 9 18.04 -18.59 -29.21
C THR A 9 17.15 -17.53 -28.59
N ALA A 10 16.17 -17.96 -27.78
CA ALA A 10 15.44 -17.09 -26.86
C ALA A 10 16.48 -16.50 -25.90
N GLY A 11 16.80 -15.22 -26.10
CA GLY A 11 17.73 -14.51 -25.23
C GLY A 11 17.28 -14.68 -23.79
N ILE A 12 18.15 -15.22 -22.95
CA ILE A 12 17.96 -15.35 -21.51
C ILE A 12 17.73 -13.93 -20.98
N ARG A 13 16.46 -13.54 -20.81
CA ARG A 13 16.11 -12.33 -20.07
C ARG A 13 16.67 -12.53 -18.67
N ARG A 14 17.71 -11.78 -18.31
CA ARG A 14 18.20 -11.75 -16.93
C ARG A 14 16.99 -11.54 -16.02
N SER A 15 16.69 -12.54 -15.22
CA SER A 15 15.62 -12.50 -14.22
C SER A 15 15.94 -11.32 -13.27
N ARG A 16 15.10 -10.28 -13.33
CA ARG A 16 15.22 -9.18 -12.38
C ARG A 16 14.84 -9.71 -11.01
N THR A 17 15.60 -9.36 -9.99
CA THR A 17 15.27 -9.65 -8.59
C THR A 17 14.59 -8.43 -7.96
N PRO A 18 13.63 -8.62 -7.03
CA PRO A 18 13.09 -7.51 -6.27
C PRO A 18 14.18 -6.92 -5.38
N ARG A 19 14.06 -5.66 -5.02
CA ARG A 19 15.00 -5.01 -4.10
C ARG A 19 14.33 -3.89 -3.31
N LEU A 20 14.80 -3.65 -2.10
CA LEU A 20 14.47 -2.44 -1.36
C LEU A 20 15.27 -1.26 -1.90
N GLY A 21 14.60 -0.14 -2.14
CA GLY A 21 15.26 1.13 -2.44
C GLY A 21 16.14 1.61 -1.28
N ARG A 22 16.85 2.70 -1.49
CA ARG A 22 17.60 3.33 -0.40
C ARG A 22 16.65 3.73 0.73
N PRO A 23 17.06 3.55 2.00
CA PRO A 23 16.24 3.97 3.13
C PRO A 23 16.06 5.50 3.13
N VAL A 24 14.85 5.92 3.48
CA VAL A 24 14.51 7.33 3.72
C VAL A 24 14.14 7.47 5.19
N GLY A 25 14.63 8.51 5.85
CA GLY A 25 14.37 8.74 7.28
C GLY A 25 15.53 8.36 8.20
N ILE A 26 16.58 7.69 7.71
CA ILE A 26 17.79 7.48 8.50
C ILE A 26 18.50 8.83 8.68
N SER A 27 18.63 9.22 9.93
CA SER A 27 19.40 10.41 10.34
C SER A 27 20.49 10.00 11.32
N PRO A 28 21.65 10.71 11.34
CA PRO A 28 22.68 10.46 12.36
C PRO A 28 22.18 10.59 13.81
N SER A 29 21.08 11.31 14.01
CA SER A 29 20.45 11.50 15.32
C SER A 29 19.54 10.33 15.74
N VAL A 30 19.20 9.42 14.83
CA VAL A 30 18.35 8.25 15.11
C VAL A 30 19.24 7.06 15.41
N THR A 31 19.31 6.68 16.68
CA THR A 31 20.18 5.58 17.15
C THR A 31 19.61 4.19 16.89
N ALA A 32 18.28 4.08 16.66
CA ALA A 32 17.62 2.82 16.37
C ALA A 32 16.43 3.04 15.43
N VAL A 33 16.16 2.06 14.56
CA VAL A 33 14.94 2.02 13.75
C VAL A 33 13.80 1.53 14.64
N GLY A 34 12.75 2.35 14.77
CA GLY A 34 11.57 2.03 15.58
C GLY A 34 10.42 1.43 14.78
N GLY A 35 10.44 1.57 13.43
CA GLY A 35 9.42 1.01 12.54
C GLY A 35 9.77 1.18 11.08
N VAL A 36 9.16 0.36 10.22
CA VAL A 36 9.43 0.33 8.78
C VAL A 36 8.16 0.52 7.97
N VAL A 37 8.24 1.39 6.95
CA VAL A 37 7.22 1.52 5.92
C VAL A 37 7.77 0.98 4.61
N LEU A 38 7.07 0.01 4.02
CA LEU A 38 7.34 -0.50 2.68
C LEU A 38 6.35 0.09 1.69
N LEU A 39 6.84 0.94 0.78
CA LEU A 39 6.03 1.59 -0.24
C LEU A 39 6.01 0.75 -1.49
N LEU A 40 4.82 0.39 -1.92
CA LEU A 40 4.51 -0.49 -3.03
C LEU A 40 3.92 0.34 -4.18
N PRO A 41 4.72 0.65 -5.23
CA PRO A 41 4.28 1.50 -6.33
C PRO A 41 3.15 0.88 -7.16
N ASP A 42 2.40 1.74 -7.85
CA ASP A 42 1.39 1.32 -8.82
C ASP A 42 2.00 0.60 -10.03
N GLY A 43 1.19 -0.21 -10.70
CA GLY A 43 1.56 -1.01 -11.85
C GLY A 43 0.44 -1.20 -12.86
N GLU A 44 0.43 -2.36 -13.51
CA GLU A 44 -0.51 -2.72 -14.58
C GLU A 44 -1.04 -4.12 -14.38
N ALA A 45 -2.28 -4.38 -14.82
CA ALA A 45 -2.88 -5.72 -14.74
C ALA A 45 -2.05 -6.77 -15.50
N VAL A 46 -1.60 -6.41 -16.72
CA VAL A 46 -0.73 -7.25 -17.54
C VAL A 46 0.40 -6.40 -18.08
N SER A 47 1.65 -6.78 -17.81
CA SER A 47 2.81 -6.07 -18.33
C SER A 47 4.10 -6.89 -18.21
N GLY A 48 4.88 -6.91 -19.28
CA GLY A 48 6.26 -7.42 -19.28
C GLY A 48 7.32 -6.33 -19.04
N ARG A 49 6.89 -5.08 -18.77
CA ARG A 49 7.79 -3.94 -18.60
C ARG A 49 8.36 -3.89 -17.20
N GLY A 50 9.50 -3.21 -17.04
CA GLY A 50 10.09 -2.91 -15.74
C GLY A 50 9.27 -1.90 -14.93
N PRO A 51 9.68 -1.62 -13.66
CA PRO A 51 9.02 -0.67 -12.79
C PRO A 51 8.79 0.70 -13.41
N SER A 52 7.68 1.35 -13.08
CA SER A 52 7.33 2.69 -13.55
C SER A 52 8.10 3.75 -12.77
N ALA A 53 8.88 4.60 -13.45
CA ALA A 53 9.59 5.70 -12.82
C ALA A 53 8.64 6.72 -12.15
N ARG A 54 7.45 6.96 -12.76
CA ARG A 54 6.44 7.87 -12.20
C ARG A 54 5.82 7.29 -10.92
N ALA A 55 5.43 6.02 -10.93
CA ALA A 55 4.89 5.36 -9.75
C ALA A 55 5.94 5.30 -8.62
N HIS A 56 7.20 5.02 -8.97
CA HIS A 56 8.29 5.06 -8.01
C HIS A 56 8.50 6.46 -7.39
N ALA A 57 8.49 7.51 -8.21
CA ALA A 57 8.65 8.89 -7.73
C ALA A 57 7.49 9.32 -6.81
N ALA A 58 6.25 8.92 -7.11
CA ALA A 58 5.09 9.19 -6.26
C ALA A 58 5.22 8.47 -4.91
N ALA A 59 5.57 7.17 -4.92
CA ALA A 59 5.82 6.40 -3.71
C ALA A 59 6.96 7.01 -2.87
N LEU A 60 8.06 7.41 -3.50
CA LEU A 60 9.20 8.05 -2.82
C LEU A 60 8.80 9.40 -2.18
N SER A 61 7.94 10.17 -2.84
CA SER A 61 7.41 11.44 -2.30
C SER A 61 6.63 11.20 -1.00
N LEU A 62 5.71 10.23 -1.02
CA LEU A 62 4.97 9.83 0.18
C LEU A 62 5.91 9.28 1.25
N GLY A 63 6.85 8.42 0.90
CA GLY A 63 7.82 7.84 1.83
C GLY A 63 8.66 8.91 2.56
N ARG A 64 9.10 9.95 1.85
CA ARG A 64 9.79 11.08 2.47
C ARG A 64 8.92 11.85 3.46
N ARG A 65 7.65 11.97 3.18
CA ARG A 65 6.69 12.64 4.06
C ARG A 65 6.44 11.82 5.32
N LEU A 66 6.22 10.52 5.18
CA LEU A 66 6.05 9.60 6.31
C LEU A 66 7.30 9.54 7.19
N ALA A 67 8.47 9.36 6.60
CA ALA A 67 9.73 9.33 7.33
C ALA A 67 10.01 10.64 8.08
N ARG A 68 9.65 11.79 7.49
CA ARG A 68 9.77 13.08 8.19
C ARG A 68 8.78 13.19 9.35
N ALA A 69 7.54 12.73 9.18
CA ALA A 69 6.52 12.76 10.22
C ALA A 69 6.85 11.85 11.41
N GLY A 70 7.50 10.71 11.16
CA GLY A 70 7.90 9.73 12.17
C GLY A 70 9.40 9.74 12.52
N HIS A 71 10.10 10.85 12.26
CA HIS A 71 11.56 10.88 12.45
C HIS A 71 11.97 10.70 13.92
N THR A 72 11.18 11.18 14.86
CA THR A 72 11.43 11.06 16.31
C THR A 72 11.30 9.63 16.81
N GLU A 73 10.48 8.82 16.15
CA GLU A 73 10.29 7.40 16.44
C GLU A 73 11.22 6.48 15.65
N GLY A 74 12.10 7.03 14.85
CA GLY A 74 12.98 6.23 14.00
C GLY A 74 12.27 5.53 12.85
N LEU A 75 11.21 6.14 12.28
CA LEU A 75 10.51 5.59 11.13
C LEU A 75 11.38 5.62 9.87
N VAL A 76 11.60 4.46 9.28
CA VAL A 76 12.33 4.30 8.02
C VAL A 76 11.39 3.85 6.92
N ALA A 77 11.50 4.46 5.74
CA ALA A 77 10.70 4.12 4.58
C ALA A 77 11.55 3.59 3.43
N HIS A 78 11.08 2.52 2.77
CA HIS A 78 11.68 1.96 1.56
C HIS A 78 10.66 1.88 0.43
N VAL A 79 11.05 2.30 -0.77
CA VAL A 79 10.26 1.98 -1.97
C VAL A 79 10.69 0.62 -2.49
N VAL A 80 9.75 -0.28 -2.66
CA VAL A 80 9.99 -1.61 -3.21
C VAL A 80 10.16 -1.51 -4.73
N HIS A 81 11.25 -2.05 -5.25
CA HIS A 81 11.47 -2.20 -6.68
C HIS A 81 11.09 -3.62 -7.09
N TYR A 82 9.96 -3.73 -7.78
CA TYR A 82 9.49 -5.00 -8.31
C TYR A 82 10.38 -5.56 -9.43
N ARG A 83 10.32 -6.86 -9.65
CA ARG A 83 10.88 -7.51 -10.85
C ARG A 83 10.24 -6.97 -12.14
N GLY A 84 8.94 -6.76 -12.10
CA GLY A 84 8.12 -6.20 -13.17
C GLY A 84 6.93 -5.43 -12.62
N ARG A 85 6.25 -4.63 -13.46
CA ARG A 85 5.11 -3.84 -13.01
C ARG A 85 3.75 -4.48 -13.31
N GLY A 86 3.73 -5.69 -13.89
CA GLY A 86 2.50 -6.41 -14.21
C GLY A 86 2.10 -7.36 -13.09
N TRP A 87 0.78 -7.43 -12.81
CA TRP A 87 0.23 -8.46 -11.93
C TRP A 87 0.32 -9.84 -12.58
N ASN A 88 -0.02 -9.91 -13.89
CA ASN A 88 0.10 -11.08 -14.76
C ASN A 88 -0.69 -12.31 -14.26
N GLY A 89 -1.95 -12.11 -13.92
CA GLY A 89 -2.87 -13.20 -13.57
C GLY A 89 -2.46 -13.94 -12.29
N ALA A 90 -2.36 -15.26 -12.39
CA ALA A 90 -2.03 -16.12 -11.25
C ALA A 90 -0.61 -15.92 -10.69
N ASP A 91 0.32 -15.37 -11.51
CA ASP A 91 1.70 -15.12 -11.06
C ASP A 91 1.76 -14.12 -9.91
N ALA A 92 0.84 -13.13 -9.88
CA ALA A 92 0.74 -12.11 -8.85
C ALA A 92 2.12 -11.57 -8.40
N GLN A 93 3.02 -11.35 -9.36
CA GLN A 93 4.44 -11.05 -9.08
C GLN A 93 4.64 -9.90 -8.09
N PRO A 94 3.88 -8.79 -8.15
CA PRO A 94 4.04 -7.72 -7.17
C PRO A 94 3.67 -8.12 -5.74
N ALA A 95 2.74 -9.07 -5.56
CA ALA A 95 2.43 -9.60 -4.23
C ALA A 95 3.59 -10.45 -3.69
N ALA A 96 4.15 -11.33 -4.53
CA ALA A 96 5.34 -12.12 -4.16
C ALA A 96 6.56 -11.21 -3.86
N ASP A 97 6.74 -10.13 -4.63
CA ASP A 97 7.80 -9.15 -4.38
C ASP A 97 7.56 -8.33 -3.11
N ALA A 98 6.30 -8.08 -2.75
CA ALA A 98 5.93 -7.42 -1.50
C ALA A 98 6.21 -8.33 -0.29
N SER A 99 5.86 -9.61 -0.35
CA SER A 99 6.19 -10.59 0.71
C SER A 99 7.70 -10.75 0.88
N TRP A 100 8.45 -10.82 -0.24
CA TRP A 100 9.90 -10.79 -0.18
C TRP A 100 10.42 -9.51 0.51
N ALA A 101 9.82 -8.36 0.24
CA ALA A 101 10.25 -7.10 0.85
C ALA A 101 10.01 -7.07 2.36
N VAL A 102 8.93 -7.70 2.85
CA VAL A 102 8.68 -7.88 4.31
C VAL A 102 9.79 -8.74 4.91
N THR A 103 10.06 -9.92 4.35
CA THR A 103 11.16 -10.80 4.82
C THR A 103 12.50 -10.07 4.85
N GLU A 104 12.80 -9.29 3.80
CA GLU A 104 14.05 -8.52 3.73
C GLU A 104 14.09 -7.38 4.77
N ALA A 105 12.95 -6.76 5.08
CA ALA A 105 12.88 -5.73 6.13
C ALA A 105 13.12 -6.35 7.52
N VAL A 106 12.49 -7.48 7.84
CA VAL A 106 12.74 -8.23 9.08
C VAL A 106 14.21 -8.63 9.19
N ARG A 107 14.80 -9.12 8.10
CA ARG A 107 16.24 -9.47 8.08
C ARG A 107 17.15 -8.28 8.39
N ARG A 108 16.80 -7.06 7.94
CA ARG A 108 17.62 -5.85 8.11
C ARG A 108 17.44 -5.17 9.44
N TYR A 109 16.21 -5.14 9.94
CA TYR A 109 15.81 -4.28 11.05
C TYR A 109 15.38 -5.05 12.29
N GLY A 110 15.26 -6.39 12.18
CA GLY A 110 14.78 -7.22 13.27
C GLY A 110 13.27 -7.13 13.47
N ASP A 111 12.84 -7.40 14.68
CA ASP A 111 11.43 -7.37 15.10
C ASP A 111 10.98 -5.94 15.40
N VAL A 112 10.71 -5.19 14.33
CA VAL A 112 10.14 -3.84 14.39
C VAL A 112 8.81 -3.80 13.62
N PRO A 113 7.83 -2.98 14.04
CA PRO A 113 6.54 -2.92 13.38
C PRO A 113 6.65 -2.47 11.91
N ILE A 114 5.91 -3.16 11.02
CA ILE A 114 5.94 -2.92 9.58
C ILE A 114 4.56 -2.48 9.09
N CYS A 115 4.52 -1.36 8.35
CA CYS A 115 3.35 -0.94 7.59
C CYS A 115 3.60 -1.06 6.08
N LEU A 116 2.68 -1.72 5.38
CA LEU A 116 2.66 -1.75 3.92
C LEU A 116 1.82 -0.59 3.39
N VAL A 117 2.38 0.23 2.53
CA VAL A 117 1.69 1.37 1.91
C VAL A 117 1.71 1.19 0.40
N GLY A 118 0.57 0.88 -0.18
CA GLY A 118 0.45 0.62 -1.62
C GLY A 118 -0.47 1.61 -2.34
N HIS A 119 -0.22 1.78 -3.65
CA HIS A 119 -1.08 2.54 -4.54
C HIS A 119 -1.49 1.67 -5.73
N GLY A 120 -2.75 1.72 -6.15
CA GLY A 120 -3.26 0.97 -7.29
C GLY A 120 -3.01 -0.54 -7.17
N MET A 121 -2.24 -1.10 -8.09
CA MET A 121 -1.80 -2.49 -8.03
C MET A 121 -0.90 -2.77 -6.82
N GLY A 122 -0.06 -1.81 -6.42
CA GLY A 122 0.73 -1.92 -5.21
C GLY A 122 -0.11 -2.00 -3.93
N ALA A 123 -1.30 -1.36 -3.93
CA ALA A 123 -2.24 -1.49 -2.82
C ALA A 123 -2.81 -2.91 -2.71
N ARG A 124 -3.13 -3.55 -3.85
CA ARG A 124 -3.52 -4.96 -3.85
C ARG A 124 -2.38 -5.86 -3.39
N ALA A 125 -1.14 -5.57 -3.82
CA ALA A 125 0.04 -6.31 -3.37
C ALA A 125 0.26 -6.16 -1.85
N ALA A 126 0.05 -4.96 -1.29
CA ALA A 126 0.10 -4.71 0.15
C ALA A 126 -0.94 -5.55 0.92
N LEU A 127 -2.19 -5.54 0.43
CA LEU A 127 -3.25 -6.35 1.04
C LEU A 127 -2.89 -7.84 1.04
N ARG A 128 -2.34 -8.38 -0.06
CA ARG A 128 -1.92 -9.79 -0.13
C ARG A 128 -0.75 -10.11 0.78
N ALA A 129 0.28 -9.28 0.79
CA ALA A 129 1.48 -9.50 1.60
C ALA A 129 1.24 -9.32 3.11
N ALA A 130 0.09 -8.76 3.52
CA ALA A 130 -0.32 -8.67 4.91
C ALA A 130 -0.63 -10.04 5.57
N GLU A 131 -0.56 -11.13 4.82
CA GLU A 131 -0.55 -12.48 5.37
C GLU A 131 0.69 -12.73 6.26
N ASP A 132 1.80 -12.08 5.97
CA ASP A 132 3.02 -12.19 6.78
C ASP A 132 2.79 -11.65 8.20
N PRO A 133 3.08 -12.43 9.26
CA PRO A 133 2.85 -12.03 10.64
C PRO A 133 3.63 -10.78 11.08
N ALA A 134 4.73 -10.46 10.42
CA ALA A 134 5.52 -9.25 10.69
C ALA A 134 4.83 -7.94 10.24
N VAL A 135 3.70 -8.03 9.51
CA VAL A 135 2.97 -6.85 9.06
C VAL A 135 1.92 -6.45 10.09
N ASP A 136 2.00 -5.24 10.63
CA ASP A 136 1.05 -4.69 11.61
C ASP A 136 -0.07 -3.89 10.96
N ALA A 137 0.23 -3.22 9.85
CA ALA A 137 -0.72 -2.31 9.23
C ALA A 137 -0.62 -2.29 7.69
N VAL A 138 -1.74 -1.96 7.04
CA VAL A 138 -1.85 -1.74 5.60
C VAL A 138 -2.56 -0.44 5.31
N LEU A 139 -1.92 0.40 4.49
CA LEU A 139 -2.54 1.56 3.86
C LEU A 139 -2.69 1.30 2.36
N ALA A 140 -3.91 1.16 1.89
CA ALA A 140 -4.24 0.88 0.49
C ALA A 140 -4.84 2.12 -0.18
N LEU A 141 -4.09 2.76 -1.09
CA LEU A 141 -4.51 3.93 -1.84
C LEU A 141 -5.05 3.50 -3.22
N ALA A 142 -6.30 3.83 -3.53
CA ALA A 142 -6.97 3.52 -4.79
C ALA A 142 -6.69 2.07 -5.28
N PRO A 143 -6.95 1.03 -4.46
CA PRO A 143 -6.53 -0.32 -4.76
C PRO A 143 -7.13 -0.83 -6.07
N TRP A 144 -6.28 -1.37 -6.96
CA TRP A 144 -6.74 -2.08 -8.13
C TRP A 144 -7.20 -3.48 -7.73
N LEU A 145 -8.48 -3.74 -7.89
CA LEU A 145 -9.11 -5.01 -7.60
C LEU A 145 -9.76 -5.55 -8.88
N PRO A 146 -9.75 -6.87 -9.13
CA PRO A 146 -10.41 -7.42 -10.30
C PRO A 146 -11.92 -7.24 -10.17
N ASP A 147 -12.55 -6.80 -11.24
CA ASP A 147 -14.00 -6.64 -11.38
C ASP A 147 -14.68 -7.90 -11.95
N GLN A 148 -13.89 -8.77 -12.59
CA GLN A 148 -14.38 -10.01 -13.16
C GLN A 148 -14.59 -11.02 -12.04
N ASP A 149 -15.80 -11.58 -11.98
CA ASP A 149 -16.20 -12.64 -11.05
C ASP A 149 -15.93 -12.35 -9.56
N VAL A 150 -16.11 -11.10 -9.14
CA VAL A 150 -15.98 -10.69 -7.72
C VAL A 150 -16.83 -11.57 -6.80
N ALA A 151 -17.94 -12.12 -7.31
CA ALA A 151 -18.78 -13.06 -6.58
C ALA A 151 -18.17 -14.46 -6.51
N ALA A 152 -17.45 -14.90 -7.56
CA ALA A 152 -16.86 -16.22 -7.63
C ALA A 152 -15.48 -16.30 -6.95
N GLU A 153 -14.63 -15.26 -7.17
CA GLU A 153 -13.28 -15.18 -6.59
C GLU A 153 -13.01 -13.79 -5.98
N PRO A 154 -13.68 -13.44 -4.89
CA PRO A 154 -13.43 -12.17 -4.23
C PRO A 154 -12.03 -12.12 -3.61
N GLU A 155 -11.39 -10.94 -3.65
CA GLU A 155 -10.09 -10.73 -2.99
C GLU A 155 -10.15 -11.21 -1.53
N PRO A 156 -9.22 -12.07 -1.07
CA PRO A 156 -9.26 -12.62 0.29
C PRO A 156 -9.09 -11.53 1.36
N VAL A 157 -9.75 -11.72 2.49
CA VAL A 157 -9.71 -10.75 3.61
C VAL A 157 -9.42 -11.40 4.98
N ARG A 158 -9.49 -12.74 5.09
CA ARG A 158 -9.32 -13.43 6.38
C ARG A 158 -7.96 -13.20 7.01
N HIS A 159 -6.92 -13.13 6.20
CA HIS A 159 -5.54 -12.89 6.63
C HIS A 159 -5.30 -11.47 7.15
N LEU A 160 -6.24 -10.54 6.90
CA LEU A 160 -6.18 -9.18 7.45
C LEU A 160 -6.59 -9.13 8.93
N LEU A 161 -7.07 -10.21 9.50
CA LEU A 161 -7.43 -10.28 10.92
C LEU A 161 -6.22 -9.92 11.80
N GLY A 162 -6.41 -8.99 12.75
CA GLY A 162 -5.35 -8.48 13.60
C GLY A 162 -4.45 -7.42 12.95
N ARG A 163 -4.69 -7.04 11.70
CA ARG A 163 -3.98 -5.95 11.03
C ARG A 163 -4.82 -4.68 11.06
N ARG A 164 -4.20 -3.52 11.25
CA ARG A 164 -4.86 -2.23 11.03
C ARG A 164 -4.89 -1.93 9.55
N VAL A 165 -6.08 -1.65 8.99
CA VAL A 165 -6.25 -1.46 7.55
C VAL A 165 -6.97 -0.15 7.29
N LEU A 166 -6.32 0.75 6.55
CA LEU A 166 -6.94 1.94 5.99
C LEU A 166 -6.96 1.84 4.47
N ILE A 167 -8.15 2.03 3.89
CA ILE A 167 -8.33 2.15 2.44
C ILE A 167 -8.71 3.60 2.13
N VAL A 168 -8.10 4.20 1.12
CA VAL A 168 -8.44 5.55 0.63
C VAL A 168 -8.73 5.47 -0.85
N HIS A 169 -9.88 5.98 -1.30
CA HIS A 169 -10.28 5.90 -2.71
C HIS A 169 -10.93 7.21 -3.18
N GLY A 170 -10.53 7.67 -4.36
CA GLY A 170 -11.16 8.82 -5.02
C GLY A 170 -12.51 8.44 -5.62
N THR A 171 -13.56 9.25 -5.39
CA THR A 171 -14.91 8.93 -5.90
C THR A 171 -15.05 9.02 -7.41
N ASN A 172 -14.13 9.73 -8.08
CA ASN A 172 -14.09 9.88 -9.55
C ASN A 172 -12.95 9.05 -10.17
N ASP A 173 -12.53 7.96 -9.52
CA ASP A 173 -11.52 7.07 -10.08
C ASP A 173 -12.10 6.28 -11.26
N ALA A 174 -11.62 6.61 -12.47
CA ALA A 174 -12.02 5.95 -13.72
C ALA A 174 -11.13 4.74 -14.09
N ARG A 175 -10.07 4.45 -13.30
CA ARG A 175 -9.15 3.32 -13.54
C ARG A 175 -9.46 2.12 -12.67
N THR A 176 -9.91 2.37 -11.46
CA THR A 176 -10.23 1.35 -10.47
C THR A 176 -11.56 1.72 -9.81
N ASP A 177 -12.51 0.80 -9.84
CA ASP A 177 -13.84 1.07 -9.31
C ASP A 177 -13.81 1.23 -7.78
N PRO A 178 -14.20 2.42 -7.24
CA PRO A 178 -14.25 2.66 -5.81
C PRO A 178 -15.19 1.70 -5.05
N GLU A 179 -16.23 1.19 -5.71
CA GLU A 179 -17.18 0.27 -5.11
C GLU A 179 -16.54 -1.09 -4.80
N LEU A 180 -15.57 -1.55 -5.62
CA LEU A 180 -14.83 -2.78 -5.32
C LEU A 180 -14.04 -2.67 -4.03
N SER A 181 -13.42 -1.51 -3.78
CA SER A 181 -12.69 -1.26 -2.53
C SER A 181 -13.62 -1.15 -1.32
N TYR A 182 -14.84 -0.62 -1.51
CA TYR A 182 -15.88 -0.60 -0.48
C TYR A 182 -16.31 -2.02 -0.10
N ARG A 183 -16.65 -2.86 -1.09
CA ARG A 183 -17.04 -4.26 -0.87
C ARG A 183 -15.94 -5.07 -0.18
N LEU A 184 -14.67 -4.83 -0.54
CA LEU A 184 -13.55 -5.45 0.14
C LEU A 184 -13.49 -5.01 1.61
N ALA A 185 -13.57 -3.70 1.87
CA ALA A 185 -13.56 -3.14 3.22
C ALA A 185 -14.73 -3.67 4.07
N GLU A 186 -15.92 -3.77 3.49
CA GLU A 186 -17.12 -4.31 4.16
C GLU A 186 -16.91 -5.77 4.57
N ARG A 187 -16.40 -6.61 3.66
CA ARG A 187 -16.07 -8.01 3.99
C ARG A 187 -15.00 -8.13 5.05
N ALA A 188 -13.95 -7.31 4.96
CA ALA A 188 -12.86 -7.30 5.92
C ALA A 188 -13.33 -6.85 7.30
N LYS A 189 -14.16 -5.79 7.39
CA LYS A 189 -14.64 -5.24 8.67
C LYS A 189 -15.58 -6.18 9.42
N LYS A 190 -16.22 -7.14 8.74
CA LYS A 190 -17.05 -8.18 9.41
C LYS A 190 -16.22 -9.09 10.33
N SER A 191 -14.96 -9.32 9.99
CA SER A 191 -14.04 -10.18 10.77
C SER A 191 -12.94 -9.41 11.51
N ASN A 192 -12.60 -8.22 11.05
CA ASN A 192 -11.55 -7.37 11.61
C ASN A 192 -12.09 -5.96 11.88
N ARG A 193 -12.25 -5.58 13.14
CA ARG A 193 -12.74 -4.25 13.52
C ARG A 193 -11.81 -3.12 13.10
N ASP A 194 -10.51 -3.39 13.01
CA ASP A 194 -9.47 -2.40 12.72
C ASP A 194 -9.35 -2.07 11.22
N VAL A 195 -10.49 -2.05 10.53
CA VAL A 195 -10.60 -1.66 9.12
C VAL A 195 -11.43 -0.39 9.02
N CYS A 196 -10.91 0.62 8.31
CA CYS A 196 -11.66 1.81 7.94
C CYS A 196 -11.39 2.21 6.48
N ARG A 197 -12.28 3.03 5.92
CA ARG A 197 -12.14 3.49 4.54
C ARG A 197 -12.58 4.94 4.41
N PHE A 198 -11.78 5.72 3.68
CA PHE A 198 -12.04 7.11 3.38
C PHE A 198 -12.30 7.32 1.89
N GLU A 199 -13.23 8.21 1.59
CA GLU A 199 -13.56 8.66 0.24
C GLU A 199 -13.00 10.07 0.02
N VAL A 200 -12.27 10.24 -1.09
CA VAL A 200 -11.77 11.55 -1.52
C VAL A 200 -12.70 12.04 -2.63
N HIS A 201 -13.64 12.92 -2.26
CA HIS A 201 -14.65 13.41 -3.20
C HIS A 201 -14.02 14.16 -4.37
N SER A 202 -14.56 13.92 -5.57
CA SER A 202 -14.13 14.52 -6.84
C SER A 202 -12.69 14.25 -7.26
N ASP A 203 -11.92 13.43 -6.50
CA ASP A 203 -10.58 13.04 -6.89
C ASP A 203 -10.59 11.71 -7.66
N GLY A 204 -9.58 11.52 -8.50
CA GLY A 204 -9.40 10.32 -9.31
C GLY A 204 -8.33 9.39 -8.75
N HIS A 205 -7.90 8.44 -9.58
CA HIS A 205 -6.94 7.38 -9.22
C HIS A 205 -5.65 7.88 -8.55
N ALA A 206 -5.11 9.00 -9.01
CA ALA A 206 -3.83 9.52 -8.53
C ALA A 206 -3.94 10.35 -7.23
N LEU A 207 -5.14 10.57 -6.68
CA LEU A 207 -5.41 11.30 -5.45
C LEU A 207 -4.63 12.64 -5.38
N ARG A 208 -4.70 13.43 -6.48
CA ARG A 208 -3.86 14.63 -6.64
C ARG A 208 -4.49 15.89 -6.10
N GLN A 209 -5.81 15.99 -6.20
CA GLN A 209 -6.55 17.19 -5.81
C GLN A 209 -6.42 17.45 -4.31
N TYR A 210 -6.50 16.40 -3.50
CA TYR A 210 -6.38 16.43 -2.03
C TYR A 210 -5.12 15.72 -1.54
N ARG A 211 -4.01 15.89 -2.27
CA ARG A 211 -2.75 15.18 -1.99
C ARG A 211 -2.25 15.43 -0.58
N ASP A 212 -2.33 16.66 -0.10
CA ASP A 212 -1.78 17.02 1.20
C ASP A 212 -2.61 16.44 2.34
N GLU A 213 -3.93 16.40 2.19
CA GLU A 213 -4.86 15.77 3.11
C GLU A 213 -4.69 14.25 3.12
N VAL A 214 -4.55 13.62 1.94
CA VAL A 214 -4.27 12.18 1.82
C VAL A 214 -2.93 11.83 2.47
N HIS A 215 -1.91 12.66 2.29
CA HIS A 215 -0.61 12.45 2.93
C HIS A 215 -0.66 12.67 4.45
N ALA A 216 -1.46 13.61 4.92
CA ALA A 216 -1.67 13.84 6.35
C ALA A 216 -2.43 12.66 6.98
N LEU A 217 -3.48 12.17 6.32
CA LEU A 217 -4.22 10.97 6.72
C LEU A 217 -3.31 9.74 6.75
N ALA A 218 -2.44 9.58 5.74
CA ALA A 218 -1.46 8.50 5.68
C ALA A 218 -0.47 8.58 6.86
N ALA A 219 0.01 9.76 7.20
CA ALA A 219 0.92 9.95 8.33
C ALA A 219 0.23 9.65 9.67
N ASP A 220 -0.98 10.17 9.87
CA ASP A 220 -1.78 9.89 11.08
C ASP A 220 -1.98 8.39 11.28
N PHE A 221 -2.43 7.70 10.22
CA PHE A 221 -2.67 6.28 10.27
C PHE A 221 -1.39 5.47 10.53
N VAL A 222 -0.30 5.75 9.82
CA VAL A 222 0.97 5.01 9.95
C VAL A 222 1.55 5.20 11.35
N LEU A 223 1.59 6.43 11.85
CA LEU A 223 2.16 6.73 13.17
C LEU A 223 1.29 6.15 14.30
N GLY A 224 -0.02 6.26 14.19
CA GLY A 224 -0.94 5.63 15.13
C GLY A 224 -0.83 4.11 15.14
N SER A 225 -0.63 3.50 13.95
CA SER A 225 -0.53 2.05 13.83
C SER A 225 0.78 1.48 14.34
N LEU A 226 1.92 2.13 14.05
CA LEU A 226 3.23 1.58 14.39
C LEU A 226 3.72 2.00 15.77
N PHE A 227 3.31 3.18 16.26
CA PHE A 227 3.87 3.77 17.49
C PHE A 227 2.83 4.05 18.56
N ALA A 228 1.61 3.49 18.42
CA ALA A 228 0.50 3.70 19.34
C ALA A 228 0.18 5.18 19.63
N ARG A 229 0.49 6.08 18.68
CA ARG A 229 0.05 7.48 18.78
C ARG A 229 -1.47 7.55 18.69
N PRO A 230 -2.13 8.46 19.41
CA PRO A 230 -3.55 8.71 19.21
C PRO A 230 -3.84 9.09 17.76
N TYR A 231 -4.82 8.42 17.14
CA TYR A 231 -5.31 8.83 15.83
C TYR A 231 -6.06 10.16 15.90
N ALA A 232 -6.03 10.91 14.82
CA ALA A 232 -6.96 12.01 14.63
C ALA A 232 -8.41 11.50 14.76
N ARG A 233 -9.29 12.33 15.35
CA ARG A 233 -10.66 11.94 15.65
C ARG A 233 -11.41 11.27 14.50
N PRO A 234 -11.36 11.76 13.24
CA PRO A 234 -12.04 11.08 12.12
C PRO A 234 -11.56 9.64 11.89
N VAL A 235 -10.26 9.37 12.09
CA VAL A 235 -9.70 8.03 11.93
C VAL A 235 -10.09 7.13 13.10
N ALA A 236 -10.01 7.65 14.34
CA ALA A 236 -10.45 6.92 15.53
C ALA A 236 -11.93 6.55 15.46
N ASP A 237 -12.79 7.50 15.08
CA ASP A 237 -14.24 7.29 14.93
C ASP A 237 -14.55 6.25 13.83
N ALA A 238 -13.82 6.31 12.69
CA ALA A 238 -13.97 5.35 11.59
C ALA A 238 -13.57 3.93 11.96
N LEU A 239 -12.48 3.78 12.73
CA LEU A 239 -12.04 2.47 13.25
C LEU A 239 -13.04 1.90 14.27
N ALA A 240 -13.52 2.74 15.19
CA ALA A 240 -14.46 2.35 16.25
C ALA A 240 -15.86 2.04 15.73
N ALA A 241 -16.25 2.59 14.59
CA ALA A 241 -17.60 2.44 14.04
C ALA A 241 -17.90 0.98 13.66
N PRO A 242 -19.11 0.46 13.96
CA PRO A 242 -19.50 -0.87 13.53
C PRO A 242 -19.75 -0.93 12.01
N PRO A 243 -19.63 -2.13 11.38
CA PRO A 243 -19.96 -2.28 9.97
C PRO A 243 -21.44 -1.93 9.68
N PRO A 244 -21.78 -1.26 8.57
CA PRO A 244 -20.89 -0.76 7.50
C PRO A 244 -20.35 0.67 7.76
N LEU A 245 -20.59 1.23 8.92
CA LEU A 245 -20.12 2.57 9.29
C LEU A 245 -18.58 2.61 9.32
N GLY A 246 -18.00 3.81 9.10
CA GLY A 246 -16.53 3.97 9.02
C GLY A 246 -15.90 3.53 7.70
N LEU A 247 -16.73 3.18 6.67
CA LEU A 247 -16.27 2.70 5.36
C LEU A 247 -16.57 3.66 4.20
N ARG A 248 -17.35 4.71 4.45
CA ARG A 248 -17.61 5.81 3.51
C ARG A 248 -17.34 7.17 4.16
N MET A 249 -16.25 7.23 4.92
CA MET A 249 -15.85 8.46 5.60
C MET A 249 -15.34 9.48 4.57
N PRO A 250 -15.90 10.69 4.52
CA PRO A 250 -15.37 11.73 3.64
C PRO A 250 -14.03 12.23 4.21
N LEU A 251 -13.00 12.34 3.34
CA LEU A 251 -11.80 13.06 3.70
C LEU A 251 -12.09 14.56 3.64
N ALA A 252 -12.06 15.21 4.79
CA ALA A 252 -12.33 16.64 4.88
C ALA A 252 -11.20 17.46 4.26
N ALA A 253 -11.55 18.51 3.52
CA ALA A 253 -10.59 19.51 3.08
C ALA A 253 -9.89 20.12 4.30
N GLY A 254 -8.56 20.28 4.19
CA GLY A 254 -7.75 20.80 5.30
C GLY A 254 -7.44 19.74 6.39
N PHE A 255 -7.72 18.46 6.19
CA PHE A 255 -7.29 17.43 7.11
C PHE A 255 -5.77 17.49 7.34
N GLY A 256 -5.35 17.53 8.61
CA GLY A 256 -3.93 17.65 8.99
C GLY A 256 -3.38 19.08 8.92
N SER A 257 -4.15 20.06 8.49
CA SER A 257 -3.78 21.47 8.64
C SER A 257 -3.99 21.88 10.09
N ALA A 258 -3.05 22.64 10.66
CA ALA A 258 -3.27 23.22 11.98
C ALA A 258 -4.53 24.12 11.90
N PRO A 259 -5.42 24.09 12.92
CA PRO A 259 -6.51 25.06 12.97
C PRO A 259 -5.90 26.45 12.87
N GLY A 260 -6.35 27.23 11.87
CA GLY A 260 -5.90 28.59 11.66
C GLY A 260 -5.98 29.36 12.96
N ARG A 261 -4.87 30.03 13.31
CA ARG A 261 -4.82 30.96 14.42
C ARG A 261 -5.66 32.17 14.11
#